data_175a8999fbd491f20be96de130fdb289
#
_entry.id   175a8999fbd491f20be96de130fdb289
#
_cell.length_a   1.000
_cell.length_b   1.000
_cell.length_c   1.000
_cell.angle_alpha   90.00
_cell.angle_beta   90.00
_cell.angle_gamma   90.00
#
_symmetry.space_group_name_H-M   'P 1'
#
loop_
_entity.id
_entity.type
_entity.pdbx_description
1 polymer ?
#
loop_
_entity_poly.entity_id
_entity_poly.type
_entity_poly.pdbx_seq_one_letter_code
_entity_poly.pdbx_strand_id
1 'polypeptide(L)'
;MNELRLNQYVPIIKGEEGYIIGGNGLFSVDRGSVAVLDEKQEALMQALLRGETRTEEELRSGFGEQQFTFFAARGLFVSGNTDTESIYSRNQAYYYFNNMGNVQKKLSGSSVLILGCGGIGTHVAWNMCVLGVGKITLVDFDTVEESNLNRQILYSMDDIGKNKAEVLRERLQRINPNITVNVLNRKIWSEEELDEIVQSDRFSLILKSLDSPALFPLWLDHVCKRRRIPYISGITVSTAPMIGPTFLPGHSADYSEFFKVNAQTYQHVSGVSQSLGVVMYHIASEISLEAFRLLTGKGSLKYVDCIYTEDVINGKEMILYPKKSKLRTQEQERPVLNMAVWILMLLIVLTAVLTNCIPVMFLNYIICLASPFLIYRTREKTARAALTNIIVFFPVYAAVMLIKTPLFHAHGLLEICSVGISVFT
;
A
#
# COMPACT_ATOMS: atom_id res chain seq x y z
N MET A 1 -18.66 -37.47 -9.18
CA MET A 1 -17.90 -36.44 -9.91
C MET A 1 -18.37 -35.11 -9.38
N ASN A 2 -17.44 -34.18 -9.10
CA ASN A 2 -17.80 -32.86 -8.58
C ASN A 2 -18.41 -32.02 -9.71
N GLU A 3 -19.63 -31.55 -9.50
CA GLU A 3 -20.27 -30.61 -10.41
C GLU A 3 -19.61 -29.25 -10.30
N LEU A 4 -19.32 -28.64 -11.44
CA LEU A 4 -18.74 -27.31 -11.60
C LEU A 4 -19.79 -26.33 -12.10
N ARG A 5 -19.69 -25.09 -11.65
CA ARG A 5 -20.48 -23.95 -12.12
C ARG A 5 -19.59 -22.76 -12.42
N LEU A 6 -20.16 -21.72 -13.00
CA LEU A 6 -19.43 -20.47 -13.16
C LEU A 6 -19.09 -19.85 -11.81
N ASN A 7 -17.84 -19.42 -11.70
CA ASN A 7 -17.36 -18.67 -10.57
C ASN A 7 -17.82 -17.21 -10.71
N GLN A 8 -18.80 -16.80 -9.93
CA GLN A 8 -19.38 -15.47 -9.99
C GLN A 8 -18.41 -14.35 -9.52
N TYR A 9 -17.25 -14.70 -8.96
CA TYR A 9 -16.19 -13.74 -8.68
C TYR A 9 -15.34 -13.40 -9.91
N VAL A 10 -15.48 -14.16 -11.01
CA VAL A 10 -14.79 -13.92 -12.27
C VAL A 10 -15.73 -13.17 -13.20
N PRO A 11 -15.46 -11.89 -13.54
CA PRO A 11 -16.28 -11.16 -14.50
C PRO A 11 -16.27 -11.83 -15.87
N ILE A 12 -17.43 -11.92 -16.48
CA ILE A 12 -17.63 -12.36 -17.85
C ILE A 12 -18.27 -11.22 -18.59
N ILE A 13 -17.58 -10.71 -19.61
CA ILE A 13 -18.05 -9.59 -20.42
C ILE A 13 -18.20 -10.09 -21.85
N LYS A 14 -19.39 -9.92 -22.43
CA LYS A 14 -19.65 -10.23 -23.85
C LYS A 14 -19.44 -8.97 -24.68
N GLY A 15 -18.53 -9.03 -25.63
CA GLY A 15 -18.28 -8.02 -26.66
C GLY A 15 -18.67 -8.52 -28.05
N GLU A 16 -18.44 -7.68 -29.05
CA GLU A 16 -18.72 -8.03 -30.47
C GLU A 16 -17.83 -9.20 -30.94
N GLU A 17 -16.57 -9.25 -30.48
CA GLU A 17 -15.58 -10.24 -30.88
C GLU A 17 -15.60 -11.54 -30.03
N GLY A 18 -16.43 -11.63 -28.97
CA GLY A 18 -16.48 -12.78 -28.07
C GLY A 18 -16.55 -12.42 -26.59
N TYR A 19 -16.10 -13.36 -25.77
CA TYR A 19 -16.15 -13.25 -24.30
C TYR A 19 -14.79 -12.87 -23.71
N ILE A 20 -14.77 -11.83 -22.87
CA ILE A 20 -13.62 -11.47 -22.04
C ILE A 20 -13.85 -12.08 -20.65
N ILE A 21 -12.90 -12.90 -20.20
CA ILE A 21 -12.99 -13.61 -18.93
C ILE A 21 -11.95 -13.03 -17.97
N GLY A 22 -12.40 -12.59 -16.79
CA GLY A 22 -11.52 -12.12 -15.72
C GLY A 22 -10.94 -10.72 -15.94
N GLY A 23 -11.44 -9.98 -16.92
CA GLY A 23 -10.97 -8.63 -17.25
C GLY A 23 -11.98 -7.54 -16.89
N ASN A 24 -11.49 -6.31 -16.79
CA ASN A 24 -12.32 -5.12 -16.69
C ASN A 24 -12.39 -4.50 -18.09
N GLY A 25 -13.42 -4.86 -18.89
CA GLY A 25 -13.52 -4.66 -20.34
C GLY A 25 -13.11 -3.30 -20.92
N LEU A 26 -12.98 -2.27 -20.09
CA LEU A 26 -12.53 -0.93 -20.50
C LEU A 26 -11.00 -0.77 -20.53
N PHE A 27 -10.25 -1.59 -19.79
CA PHE A 27 -8.80 -1.39 -19.61
C PHE A 27 -7.95 -2.62 -19.90
N SER A 28 -8.57 -3.79 -20.15
CA SER A 28 -7.85 -5.00 -20.53
C SER A 28 -7.69 -5.04 -22.04
N VAL A 29 -6.64 -4.43 -22.55
CA VAL A 29 -6.26 -4.46 -23.98
C VAL A 29 -5.49 -5.73 -24.33
N ASP A 30 -5.48 -6.72 -23.49
CA ASP A 30 -4.88 -8.00 -23.82
C ASP A 30 -5.83 -8.80 -24.74
N ARG A 31 -5.65 -8.62 -26.05
CA ARG A 31 -6.39 -9.36 -27.09
C ARG A 31 -6.28 -10.90 -26.96
N GLY A 32 -5.31 -11.39 -26.19
CA GLY A 32 -5.19 -12.79 -25.80
C GLY A 32 -6.24 -13.31 -24.80
N SER A 33 -7.10 -12.42 -24.27
CA SER A 33 -8.11 -12.75 -23.26
C SER A 33 -9.52 -12.92 -23.84
N VAL A 34 -9.73 -12.77 -25.14
CA VAL A 34 -11.04 -12.92 -25.79
C VAL A 34 -11.23 -14.38 -26.21
N ALA A 35 -12.31 -15.00 -25.71
CA ALA A 35 -12.75 -16.31 -26.14
C ALA A 35 -13.84 -16.17 -27.20
N VAL A 36 -13.56 -16.60 -28.41
CA VAL A 36 -14.57 -16.75 -29.48
C VAL A 36 -15.18 -18.12 -29.36
N LEU A 37 -16.50 -18.19 -29.25
CA LEU A 37 -17.28 -19.43 -29.06
C LEU A 37 -18.07 -19.74 -30.34
N ASP A 38 -18.13 -21.01 -30.72
CA ASP A 38 -19.08 -21.50 -31.72
C ASP A 38 -20.49 -21.59 -31.14
N GLU A 39 -21.50 -21.89 -31.94
CA GLU A 39 -22.89 -21.94 -31.53
C GLU A 39 -23.15 -22.95 -30.38
N LYS A 40 -22.42 -24.06 -30.38
CA LYS A 40 -22.54 -25.11 -29.37
C LYS A 40 -21.95 -24.70 -28.03
N GLN A 41 -20.76 -24.10 -28.10
CA GLN A 41 -20.04 -23.51 -26.95
C GLN A 41 -20.82 -22.33 -26.37
N GLU A 42 -21.40 -21.48 -27.23
CA GLU A 42 -22.27 -20.37 -26.82
C GLU A 42 -23.50 -20.90 -26.07
N ALA A 43 -24.17 -21.92 -26.59
CA ALA A 43 -25.32 -22.53 -25.90
C ALA A 43 -24.96 -23.10 -24.52
N LEU A 44 -23.79 -23.73 -24.40
CA LEU A 44 -23.25 -24.21 -23.13
C LEU A 44 -22.92 -23.04 -22.17
N MET A 45 -22.27 -21.99 -22.66
CA MET A 45 -22.00 -20.81 -21.85
C MET A 45 -23.30 -20.17 -21.34
N GLN A 46 -24.31 -20.04 -22.17
CA GLN A 46 -25.61 -19.52 -21.75
C GLN A 46 -26.32 -20.40 -20.72
N ALA A 47 -26.19 -21.73 -20.81
CA ALA A 47 -26.70 -22.65 -19.80
C ALA A 47 -26.01 -22.44 -18.44
N LEU A 48 -24.68 -22.31 -18.44
CA LEU A 48 -23.88 -21.99 -17.23
C LEU A 48 -24.23 -20.63 -16.64
N LEU A 49 -24.47 -19.63 -17.48
CA LEU A 49 -24.87 -18.27 -17.04
C LEU A 49 -26.25 -18.28 -16.39
N ARG A 50 -27.15 -19.21 -16.76
CA ARG A 50 -28.44 -19.45 -16.09
C ARG A 50 -28.30 -20.21 -14.77
N GLY A 51 -27.06 -20.59 -14.37
CA GLY A 51 -26.79 -21.31 -13.12
C GLY A 51 -26.76 -22.82 -13.21
N GLU A 52 -26.79 -23.39 -14.44
CA GLU A 52 -26.64 -24.82 -14.62
C GLU A 52 -25.26 -25.30 -14.22
N THR A 53 -25.17 -26.54 -13.74
CA THR A 53 -23.89 -27.18 -13.39
C THR A 53 -23.54 -28.25 -14.42
N ARG A 54 -22.25 -28.53 -14.55
CA ARG A 54 -21.72 -29.58 -15.42
C ARG A 54 -20.53 -30.25 -14.74
N THR A 55 -20.28 -31.48 -15.09
CA THR A 55 -19.03 -32.15 -14.72
C THR A 55 -17.87 -31.58 -15.51
N GLU A 56 -16.65 -31.74 -15.00
CA GLU A 56 -15.43 -31.32 -15.72
C GLU A 56 -15.35 -31.97 -17.11
N GLU A 57 -15.74 -33.24 -17.22
CA GLU A 57 -15.71 -33.98 -18.48
C GLU A 57 -16.70 -33.40 -19.50
N GLU A 58 -17.91 -33.03 -19.08
CA GLU A 58 -18.87 -32.33 -19.93
C GLU A 58 -18.41 -30.95 -20.38
N LEU A 59 -17.73 -30.21 -19.49
CA LEU A 59 -17.16 -28.90 -19.83
C LEU A 59 -16.01 -29.04 -20.83
N ARG A 60 -15.12 -30.01 -20.65
CA ARG A 60 -14.03 -30.30 -21.60
C ARG A 60 -14.56 -30.73 -22.95
N SER A 61 -15.57 -31.63 -22.97
CA SER A 61 -16.19 -32.05 -24.21
C SER A 61 -16.96 -30.93 -24.89
N GLY A 62 -17.66 -30.09 -24.13
CA GLY A 62 -18.49 -29.01 -24.66
C GLY A 62 -17.73 -27.82 -25.18
N PHE A 63 -16.70 -27.35 -24.46
CA PHE A 63 -15.85 -26.22 -24.89
C PHE A 63 -14.65 -26.65 -25.74
N GLY A 64 -14.27 -27.92 -25.69
CA GLY A 64 -13.01 -28.41 -26.22
C GLY A 64 -11.83 -28.11 -25.27
N GLU A 65 -10.77 -28.91 -25.36
CA GLU A 65 -9.65 -28.88 -24.40
C GLU A 65 -8.95 -27.52 -24.32
N GLN A 66 -8.78 -26.84 -25.45
CA GLN A 66 -8.12 -25.53 -25.51
C GLN A 66 -8.93 -24.45 -24.80
N GLN A 67 -10.23 -24.35 -25.08
CA GLN A 67 -11.11 -23.35 -24.46
C GLN A 67 -11.34 -23.66 -22.98
N PHE A 68 -11.53 -24.93 -22.63
CA PHE A 68 -11.66 -25.33 -21.24
C PHE A 68 -10.42 -24.94 -20.43
N THR A 69 -9.22 -25.25 -20.94
CA THR A 69 -7.96 -24.89 -20.28
C THR A 69 -7.81 -23.37 -20.13
N PHE A 70 -8.20 -22.63 -21.14
CA PHE A 70 -8.22 -21.16 -21.10
C PHE A 70 -9.14 -20.62 -19.99
N PHE A 71 -10.35 -21.17 -19.86
CA PHE A 71 -11.32 -20.80 -18.84
C PHE A 71 -10.89 -21.22 -17.43
N ALA A 72 -10.40 -22.46 -17.30
CA ALA A 72 -9.94 -23.01 -16.04
C ALA A 72 -8.72 -22.22 -15.48
N ALA A 73 -7.77 -21.86 -16.35
CA ALA A 73 -6.62 -21.04 -15.97
C ALA A 73 -7.01 -19.66 -15.43
N ARG A 74 -8.17 -19.14 -15.82
CA ARG A 74 -8.75 -17.89 -15.33
C ARG A 74 -9.71 -18.09 -14.16
N GLY A 75 -9.81 -19.30 -13.65
CA GLY A 75 -10.65 -19.63 -12.52
C GLY A 75 -12.15 -19.49 -12.78
N LEU A 76 -12.59 -19.63 -14.04
CA LEU A 76 -13.99 -19.46 -14.43
C LEU A 76 -14.91 -20.51 -13.80
N PHE A 77 -14.39 -21.68 -13.46
CA PHE A 77 -15.17 -22.79 -12.90
C PHE A 77 -14.84 -23.02 -11.43
N VAL A 78 -15.87 -23.31 -10.64
CA VAL A 78 -15.76 -23.59 -9.20
C VAL A 78 -16.71 -24.71 -8.80
N SER A 79 -16.29 -25.55 -7.86
CA SER A 79 -17.17 -26.49 -7.17
C SER A 79 -17.80 -25.82 -5.96
N GLY A 80 -19.13 -25.73 -5.92
CA GLY A 80 -19.89 -25.10 -4.83
C GLY A 80 -20.36 -23.68 -5.17
N ASN A 81 -21.05 -23.06 -4.21
CA ASN A 81 -21.63 -21.74 -4.40
C ASN A 81 -20.61 -20.63 -4.09
N THR A 82 -20.60 -19.59 -4.91
CA THR A 82 -20.00 -18.30 -4.59
C THR A 82 -21.04 -17.42 -3.91
N ASP A 83 -20.69 -16.87 -2.74
CA ASP A 83 -21.58 -15.97 -2.01
C ASP A 83 -21.49 -14.55 -2.62
N THR A 84 -22.40 -14.25 -3.53
CA THR A 84 -22.46 -12.97 -4.24
C THR A 84 -23.43 -11.97 -3.61
N GLU A 85 -24.20 -12.40 -2.62
CA GLU A 85 -25.21 -11.56 -1.97
C GLU A 85 -24.75 -11.03 -0.61
N SER A 86 -23.68 -11.59 -0.04
CA SER A 86 -23.18 -11.12 1.24
C SER A 86 -22.54 -9.73 1.14
N ILE A 87 -22.51 -9.03 2.26
CA ILE A 87 -21.80 -7.76 2.41
C ILE A 87 -20.31 -7.85 1.99
N TYR A 88 -19.74 -9.05 2.00
CA TYR A 88 -18.34 -9.31 1.66
C TYR A 88 -18.11 -9.73 0.20
N SER A 89 -19.15 -9.86 -0.61
CA SER A 89 -19.06 -10.41 -1.97
C SER A 89 -17.99 -9.71 -2.84
N ARG A 90 -17.93 -8.38 -2.78
CA ARG A 90 -16.91 -7.60 -3.52
C ARG A 90 -15.51 -7.79 -2.96
N ASN A 91 -15.38 -7.88 -1.64
CA ASN A 91 -14.11 -8.17 -0.98
C ASN A 91 -13.61 -9.57 -1.36
N GLN A 92 -14.49 -10.57 -1.35
CA GLN A 92 -14.17 -11.95 -1.72
C GLN A 92 -13.75 -12.05 -3.18
N ALA A 93 -14.44 -11.35 -4.09
CA ALA A 93 -14.02 -11.24 -5.49
C ALA A 93 -12.61 -10.64 -5.61
N TYR A 94 -12.32 -9.56 -4.88
CA TYR A 94 -10.98 -8.96 -4.84
C TYR A 94 -9.92 -9.94 -4.32
N TYR A 95 -10.22 -10.68 -3.24
CA TYR A 95 -9.29 -11.67 -2.67
C TYR A 95 -9.05 -12.82 -3.64
N TYR A 96 -10.08 -13.27 -4.31
CA TYR A 96 -9.98 -14.31 -5.32
C TYR A 96 -9.08 -13.89 -6.48
N PHE A 97 -9.32 -12.71 -7.04
CA PHE A 97 -8.54 -12.14 -8.14
C PHE A 97 -7.05 -12.00 -7.83
N ASN A 98 -6.73 -11.67 -6.58
CA ASN A 98 -5.35 -11.49 -6.13
C ASN A 98 -4.74 -12.75 -5.52
N ASN A 99 -5.36 -13.93 -5.70
CA ASN A 99 -4.90 -15.22 -5.14
C ASN A 99 -4.60 -15.16 -3.63
N MET A 100 -5.43 -14.43 -2.89
CA MET A 100 -5.19 -14.19 -1.47
C MET A 100 -5.64 -15.34 -0.57
N GLY A 101 -6.38 -16.32 -1.09
CA GLY A 101 -6.92 -17.46 -0.35
C GLY A 101 -8.01 -17.03 0.64
N ASN A 102 -8.11 -17.74 1.77
CA ASN A 102 -9.22 -17.54 2.72
C ASN A 102 -8.97 -16.35 3.68
N VAL A 103 -8.86 -15.14 3.11
CA VAL A 103 -8.63 -13.89 3.86
C VAL A 103 -9.81 -13.57 4.78
N GLN A 104 -11.06 -13.77 4.30
CA GLN A 104 -12.24 -13.43 5.10
C GLN A 104 -12.29 -14.20 6.44
N LYS A 105 -11.88 -15.47 6.44
CA LYS A 105 -11.81 -16.28 7.68
C LYS A 105 -10.80 -15.72 8.67
N LYS A 106 -9.66 -15.19 8.20
CA LYS A 106 -8.65 -14.55 9.06
C LYS A 106 -9.21 -13.26 9.67
N LEU A 107 -9.85 -12.41 8.86
CA LEU A 107 -10.44 -11.17 9.33
C LEU A 107 -11.56 -11.42 10.34
N SER A 108 -12.48 -12.36 10.05
CA SER A 108 -13.58 -12.70 10.97
C SER A 108 -13.09 -13.35 12.28
N GLY A 109 -11.90 -13.96 12.28
CA GLY A 109 -11.25 -14.48 13.49
C GLY A 109 -10.39 -13.46 14.24
N SER A 110 -10.28 -12.21 13.75
CA SER A 110 -9.44 -11.17 14.35
C SER A 110 -10.23 -10.29 15.32
N SER A 111 -9.54 -9.79 16.36
CA SER A 111 -10.03 -8.79 17.31
C SER A 111 -9.15 -7.56 17.27
N VAL A 112 -9.74 -6.37 17.07
CA VAL A 112 -9.03 -5.10 16.94
C VAL A 112 -9.50 -4.12 18.01
N LEU A 113 -8.53 -3.49 18.69
CA LEU A 113 -8.77 -2.39 19.63
C LEU A 113 -8.53 -1.05 18.90
N ILE A 114 -9.52 -0.17 18.87
CA ILE A 114 -9.43 1.17 18.28
C ILE A 114 -9.43 2.19 19.41
N LEU A 115 -8.33 2.90 19.54
CA LEU A 115 -8.13 3.95 20.53
C LEU A 115 -8.43 5.31 19.91
N GLY A 116 -9.59 5.88 20.27
CA GLY A 116 -10.13 7.12 19.74
C GLY A 116 -11.18 6.93 18.64
N CYS A 117 -12.34 7.60 18.78
CA CYS A 117 -13.43 7.63 17.81
C CYS A 117 -13.59 9.04 17.17
N GLY A 118 -12.48 9.71 16.96
CA GLY A 118 -12.39 11.00 16.30
C GLY A 118 -12.34 10.89 14.77
N GLY A 119 -11.75 11.90 14.10
CA GLY A 119 -11.67 11.99 12.64
C GLY A 119 -11.05 10.78 11.96
N ILE A 120 -9.91 10.29 12.48
CA ILE A 120 -9.26 9.09 11.96
C ILE A 120 -9.99 7.83 12.41
N GLY A 121 -10.31 7.74 13.71
CA GLY A 121 -10.86 6.54 14.33
C GLY A 121 -12.21 6.11 13.78
N THR A 122 -13.11 7.06 13.42
CA THR A 122 -14.41 6.72 12.81
C THR A 122 -14.24 6.07 11.43
N HIS A 123 -13.33 6.58 10.61
CA HIS A 123 -13.05 6.00 9.28
C HIS A 123 -12.37 4.62 9.41
N VAL A 124 -11.44 4.47 10.34
CA VAL A 124 -10.79 3.18 10.63
C VAL A 124 -11.81 2.15 11.11
N ALA A 125 -12.69 2.54 12.03
CA ALA A 125 -13.73 1.66 12.55
C ALA A 125 -14.68 1.19 11.44
N TRP A 126 -15.08 2.12 10.55
CA TRP A 126 -15.87 1.77 9.37
C TRP A 126 -15.11 0.79 8.44
N ASN A 127 -13.84 1.08 8.14
CA ASN A 127 -13.03 0.21 7.30
C ASN A 127 -12.90 -1.21 7.89
N MET A 128 -12.61 -1.34 9.19
CA MET A 128 -12.54 -2.66 9.86
C MET A 128 -13.88 -3.39 9.84
N CYS A 129 -14.98 -2.66 10.01
CA CYS A 129 -16.35 -3.18 9.95
C CYS A 129 -16.67 -3.78 8.57
N VAL A 130 -16.44 -3.04 7.48
CA VAL A 130 -16.78 -3.50 6.12
C VAL A 130 -15.78 -4.52 5.57
N LEU A 131 -14.57 -4.59 6.11
CA LEU A 131 -13.64 -5.69 5.89
C LEU A 131 -14.08 -6.98 6.60
N GLY A 132 -14.96 -6.88 7.59
CA GLY A 132 -15.45 -8.02 8.36
C GLY A 132 -14.47 -8.52 9.42
N VAL A 133 -13.75 -7.60 10.09
CA VAL A 133 -13.02 -7.92 11.32
C VAL A 133 -14.03 -8.38 12.37
N GLY A 134 -13.86 -9.61 12.88
CA GLY A 134 -14.91 -10.26 13.69
C GLY A 134 -15.23 -9.54 14.99
N LYS A 135 -14.26 -8.86 15.61
CA LYS A 135 -14.46 -8.12 16.84
C LYS A 135 -13.74 -6.78 16.83
N ILE A 136 -14.47 -5.71 17.12
CA ILE A 136 -13.95 -4.34 17.24
C ILE A 136 -14.26 -3.85 18.65
N THR A 137 -13.26 -3.36 19.37
CA THR A 137 -13.45 -2.68 20.66
C THR A 137 -13.09 -1.22 20.49
N LEU A 138 -14.04 -0.33 20.76
CA LEU A 138 -13.91 1.12 20.65
C LEU A 138 -13.64 1.72 22.02
N VAL A 139 -12.65 2.60 22.13
CA VAL A 139 -12.35 3.34 23.37
C VAL A 139 -12.42 4.83 23.07
N ASP A 140 -13.42 5.48 23.64
CA ASP A 140 -13.58 6.93 23.60
C ASP A 140 -14.55 7.39 24.70
N PHE A 141 -14.24 8.51 25.35
CA PHE A 141 -15.09 9.07 26.42
C PHE A 141 -15.85 10.32 25.97
N ASP A 142 -15.47 10.88 24.82
CA ASP A 142 -16.04 12.14 24.31
C ASP A 142 -17.49 11.98 23.86
N THR A 143 -18.17 13.12 23.79
CA THR A 143 -19.49 13.26 23.16
C THR A 143 -19.35 13.84 21.75
N VAL A 144 -20.36 13.60 20.93
CA VAL A 144 -20.46 14.18 19.59
C VAL A 144 -20.75 15.67 19.72
N GLU A 145 -20.00 16.48 19.01
CA GLU A 145 -20.18 17.93 18.89
C GLU A 145 -20.43 18.32 17.43
N GLU A 146 -21.10 19.43 17.18
CA GLU A 146 -21.34 19.96 15.84
C GLU A 146 -20.03 20.17 15.06
N SER A 147 -18.98 20.67 15.73
CA SER A 147 -17.64 20.88 15.19
C SER A 147 -16.96 19.59 14.68
N ASN A 148 -17.47 18.43 15.06
CA ASN A 148 -16.91 17.13 14.67
C ASN A 148 -17.39 16.68 13.28
N LEU A 149 -18.58 17.12 12.86
CA LEU A 149 -19.29 16.57 11.70
C LEU A 149 -18.60 16.83 10.36
N ASN A 150 -17.68 17.77 10.33
CA ASN A 150 -16.89 18.07 9.12
C ASN A 150 -15.79 17.03 8.80
N ARG A 151 -15.49 16.11 9.76
CA ARG A 151 -14.38 15.14 9.62
C ARG A 151 -14.58 13.79 10.30
N GLN A 152 -15.64 13.62 11.09
CA GLN A 152 -15.98 12.38 11.78
C GLN A 152 -17.21 11.76 11.11
N ILE A 153 -17.03 10.68 10.36
CA ILE A 153 -18.13 10.00 9.67
C ILE A 153 -18.99 9.20 10.65
N LEU A 154 -20.19 8.86 10.21
CA LEU A 154 -21.19 8.08 10.94
C LEU A 154 -21.84 8.83 12.12
N TYR A 155 -21.52 10.10 12.35
CA TYR A 155 -22.24 11.00 13.24
C TYR A 155 -23.09 11.97 12.42
N SER A 156 -24.19 12.40 13.03
CA SER A 156 -25.15 13.36 12.47
C SER A 156 -25.52 14.41 13.51
N MET A 157 -26.27 15.44 13.07
CA MET A 157 -26.80 16.46 13.98
C MET A 157 -27.64 15.86 15.12
N ASP A 158 -28.35 14.75 14.88
CA ASP A 158 -29.18 14.07 15.88
C ASP A 158 -28.34 13.33 16.95
N ASP A 159 -27.04 13.24 16.77
CA ASP A 159 -26.13 12.54 17.69
C ASP A 159 -25.40 13.51 18.62
N ILE A 160 -25.57 14.82 18.46
CA ILE A 160 -24.92 15.83 19.30
C ILE A 160 -25.26 15.57 20.80
N GLY A 161 -24.21 15.55 21.62
CA GLY A 161 -24.30 15.27 23.06
C GLY A 161 -24.27 13.79 23.44
N LYS A 162 -24.43 12.85 22.50
CA LYS A 162 -24.29 11.42 22.76
C LYS A 162 -22.83 10.98 22.78
N ASN A 163 -22.51 9.91 23.52
CA ASN A 163 -21.15 9.35 23.52
C ASN A 163 -20.74 8.86 22.15
N LYS A 164 -19.53 9.24 21.69
CA LYS A 164 -19.01 8.91 20.36
C LYS A 164 -18.94 7.42 20.12
N ALA A 165 -18.35 6.67 21.04
CA ALA A 165 -18.14 5.24 20.87
C ALA A 165 -19.48 4.46 20.85
N GLU A 166 -20.47 4.88 21.62
CA GLU A 166 -21.81 4.25 21.62
C GLU A 166 -22.54 4.49 20.30
N VAL A 167 -22.55 5.72 19.80
CA VAL A 167 -23.15 6.03 18.50
C VAL A 167 -22.45 5.25 17.39
N LEU A 168 -21.13 5.22 17.41
CA LEU A 168 -20.33 4.50 16.41
C LEU A 168 -20.63 3.00 16.42
N ARG A 169 -20.74 2.38 17.62
CA ARG A 169 -21.14 0.98 17.75
C ARG A 169 -22.47 0.69 17.07
N GLU A 170 -23.49 1.50 17.35
CA GLU A 170 -24.82 1.30 16.76
C GLU A 170 -24.79 1.40 15.23
N ARG A 171 -24.06 2.37 14.68
CA ARG A 171 -23.93 2.54 13.24
C ARG A 171 -23.20 1.36 12.59
N LEU A 172 -22.08 0.92 13.17
CA LEU A 172 -21.31 -0.20 12.64
C LEU A 172 -22.09 -1.50 12.67
N GLN A 173 -22.86 -1.79 13.74
CA GLN A 173 -23.69 -2.99 13.82
C GLN A 173 -24.86 -2.98 12.83
N ARG A 174 -25.38 -1.80 12.47
CA ARG A 174 -26.39 -1.68 11.41
C ARG A 174 -25.79 -1.90 10.02
N ILE A 175 -24.54 -1.48 9.80
CA ILE A 175 -23.82 -1.71 8.54
C ILE A 175 -23.46 -3.18 8.38
N ASN A 176 -22.92 -3.79 9.43
CA ASN A 176 -22.48 -5.18 9.41
C ASN A 176 -22.92 -5.91 10.68
N PRO A 177 -24.03 -6.62 10.65
CA PRO A 177 -24.53 -7.37 11.80
C PRO A 177 -23.70 -8.62 12.14
N ASN A 178 -22.75 -9.02 11.27
CA ASN A 178 -21.95 -10.23 11.45
C ASN A 178 -20.72 -10.02 12.32
N ILE A 179 -20.47 -8.78 12.81
CA ILE A 179 -19.34 -8.45 13.68
C ILE A 179 -19.81 -8.13 15.08
N THR A 180 -18.91 -8.25 16.05
CA THR A 180 -19.14 -7.81 17.43
C THR A 180 -18.45 -6.46 17.64
N VAL A 181 -19.19 -5.46 18.12
CA VAL A 181 -18.63 -4.15 18.47
C VAL A 181 -18.83 -3.90 19.96
N ASN A 182 -17.72 -3.82 20.70
CA ASN A 182 -17.68 -3.47 22.11
C ASN A 182 -17.32 -2.00 22.30
N VAL A 183 -17.78 -1.41 23.40
CA VAL A 183 -17.49 -0.02 23.77
C VAL A 183 -16.91 0.03 25.19
N LEU A 184 -15.86 0.81 25.33
CA LEU A 184 -15.29 1.24 26.60
C LEU A 184 -15.36 2.77 26.65
N ASN A 185 -16.42 3.29 27.29
CA ASN A 185 -16.60 4.72 27.50
C ASN A 185 -15.73 5.16 28.67
N ARG A 186 -14.43 5.28 28.44
CA ARG A 186 -13.47 5.73 29.46
C ARG A 186 -12.29 6.48 28.84
N LYS A 187 -11.81 7.45 29.58
CA LYS A 187 -10.57 8.16 29.28
C LYS A 187 -9.39 7.39 29.83
N ILE A 188 -8.26 7.44 29.16
CA ILE A 188 -7.03 6.77 29.56
C ILE A 188 -6.07 7.82 30.12
N TRP A 189 -5.78 7.74 31.40
CA TRP A 189 -4.95 8.72 32.13
C TRP A 189 -3.58 8.16 32.52
N SER A 190 -3.40 6.84 32.48
CA SER A 190 -2.16 6.20 32.89
C SER A 190 -1.84 4.96 32.03
N GLU A 191 -0.62 4.45 32.17
CA GLU A 191 -0.17 3.21 31.55
C GLU A 191 -0.93 2.00 32.10
N GLU A 192 -1.25 2.02 33.42
CA GLU A 192 -1.98 0.94 34.12
C GLU A 192 -3.39 0.81 33.55
N GLU A 193 -4.09 1.93 33.36
CA GLU A 193 -5.44 1.92 32.75
C GLU A 193 -5.43 1.41 31.32
N LEU A 194 -4.41 1.77 30.54
CA LEU A 194 -4.22 1.22 29.19
C LEU A 194 -3.96 -0.28 29.25
N ASP A 195 -3.12 -0.74 30.17
CA ASP A 195 -2.80 -2.14 30.34
C ASP A 195 -4.03 -2.97 30.75
N GLU A 196 -4.89 -2.45 31.64
CA GLU A 196 -6.18 -3.06 31.97
C GLU A 196 -7.08 -3.25 30.73
N ILE A 197 -7.18 -2.21 29.91
CA ILE A 197 -7.97 -2.28 28.67
C ILE A 197 -7.40 -3.35 27.74
N VAL A 198 -6.09 -3.36 27.55
CA VAL A 198 -5.42 -4.31 26.66
C VAL A 198 -5.52 -5.75 27.18
N GLN A 199 -5.63 -5.95 28.50
CA GLN A 199 -5.84 -7.26 29.10
C GLN A 199 -7.28 -7.76 29.01
N SER A 200 -8.25 -6.87 28.81
CA SER A 200 -9.68 -7.24 28.85
C SER A 200 -10.10 -8.21 27.74
N ASP A 201 -9.27 -8.34 26.69
CA ASP A 201 -9.52 -9.24 25.57
C ASP A 201 -8.21 -9.68 24.89
N ARG A 202 -8.31 -10.65 23.95
CA ARG A 202 -7.19 -11.07 23.10
C ARG A 202 -7.19 -10.29 21.80
N PHE A 203 -6.58 -9.12 21.82
CA PHE A 203 -6.47 -8.29 20.62
C PHE A 203 -5.38 -8.80 19.65
N SER A 204 -5.71 -8.88 18.40
CA SER A 204 -4.78 -9.17 17.30
C SER A 204 -3.97 -7.94 16.89
N LEU A 205 -4.53 -6.74 17.13
CA LEU A 205 -3.97 -5.47 16.69
C LEU A 205 -4.59 -4.31 17.47
N ILE A 206 -3.78 -3.29 17.75
CA ILE A 206 -4.24 -2.00 18.28
C ILE A 206 -4.08 -0.93 17.22
N LEU A 207 -5.14 -0.16 16.94
CA LEU A 207 -5.13 0.98 16.03
C LEU A 207 -5.22 2.27 16.86
N LYS A 208 -4.14 3.06 16.82
CA LYS A 208 -4.01 4.27 17.63
C LYS A 208 -4.34 5.49 16.79
N SER A 209 -5.41 6.20 17.17
CA SER A 209 -5.82 7.49 16.59
C SER A 209 -6.05 8.58 17.66
N LEU A 210 -5.49 8.39 18.86
CA LEU A 210 -5.44 9.37 19.94
C LEU A 210 -4.15 10.20 19.86
N ASP A 211 -4.25 11.47 20.21
CA ASP A 211 -3.13 12.41 20.29
C ASP A 211 -2.83 12.88 21.74
N SER A 212 -3.71 12.57 22.68
CA SER A 212 -3.59 12.95 24.09
C SER A 212 -3.88 11.78 25.04
N PRO A 213 -3.25 11.76 26.23
CA PRO A 213 -2.24 12.68 26.74
C PRO A 213 -0.87 12.54 26.05
N ALA A 214 0.03 13.50 26.23
CA ALA A 214 1.34 13.55 25.57
C ALA A 214 2.21 12.30 25.81
N LEU A 215 2.06 11.64 26.97
CA LEU A 215 2.78 10.41 27.31
C LEU A 215 2.16 9.14 26.71
N PHE A 216 0.98 9.24 26.12
CA PHE A 216 0.23 8.08 25.61
C PHE A 216 1.05 7.20 24.64
N PRO A 217 1.85 7.74 23.71
CA PRO A 217 2.68 6.90 22.84
C PRO A 217 3.69 6.03 23.60
N LEU A 218 4.27 6.53 24.70
CA LEU A 218 5.18 5.75 25.55
C LEU A 218 4.46 4.64 26.30
N TRP A 219 3.28 4.93 26.85
CA TRP A 219 2.45 3.91 27.52
C TRP A 219 2.09 2.81 26.52
N LEU A 220 1.70 3.18 25.31
CA LEU A 220 1.38 2.21 24.27
C LEU A 220 2.59 1.34 23.91
N ASP A 221 3.77 1.93 23.74
CA ASP A 221 5.01 1.18 23.52
C ASP A 221 5.27 0.16 24.62
N HIS A 222 5.22 0.60 25.89
CA HIS A 222 5.50 -0.27 27.04
C HIS A 222 4.47 -1.41 27.16
N VAL A 223 3.19 -1.09 27.04
CA VAL A 223 2.10 -2.08 27.14
C VAL A 223 2.18 -3.06 25.96
N CYS A 224 2.35 -2.58 24.73
CA CYS A 224 2.41 -3.43 23.54
C CYS A 224 3.66 -4.32 23.52
N LYS A 225 4.80 -3.84 23.99
CA LYS A 225 6.00 -4.68 24.20
C LYS A 225 5.74 -5.79 25.23
N ARG A 226 5.21 -5.43 26.39
CA ARG A 226 4.93 -6.38 27.51
C ARG A 226 3.90 -7.42 27.11
N ARG A 227 2.83 -7.00 26.40
CA ARG A 227 1.73 -7.87 25.97
C ARG A 227 1.96 -8.57 24.65
N ARG A 228 3.03 -8.20 23.94
CA ARG A 228 3.38 -8.72 22.61
C ARG A 228 2.27 -8.53 21.57
N ILE A 229 1.61 -7.38 21.60
CA ILE A 229 0.54 -7.02 20.68
C ILE A 229 1.07 -5.94 19.70
N PRO A 230 0.89 -6.10 18.37
CA PRO A 230 1.26 -5.07 17.43
C PRO A 230 0.32 -3.86 17.51
N TYR A 231 0.83 -2.69 17.16
CA TYR A 231 0.01 -1.51 16.93
C TYR A 231 0.36 -0.80 15.63
N ILE A 232 -0.59 -0.04 15.09
CA ILE A 232 -0.40 0.90 14.00
C ILE A 232 -0.87 2.27 14.47
N SER A 233 -0.03 3.29 14.29
CA SER A 233 -0.34 4.67 14.67
C SER A 233 -0.71 5.51 13.46
N GLY A 234 -1.71 6.36 13.60
CA GLY A 234 -2.07 7.40 12.63
C GLY A 234 -2.57 8.63 13.36
N ILE A 235 -1.93 9.77 13.12
CA ILE A 235 -2.28 11.07 13.72
C ILE A 235 -2.05 12.20 12.71
N THR A 236 -2.52 13.39 13.04
CA THR A 236 -2.07 14.64 12.39
C THR A 236 -1.18 15.41 13.34
N VAL A 237 -0.14 16.01 12.82
CA VAL A 237 0.67 17.01 13.53
C VAL A 237 0.54 18.32 12.79
N SER A 238 -0.14 19.29 13.41
CA SER A 238 -0.57 20.49 12.71
C SER A 238 -1.45 20.11 11.50
N THR A 239 -1.01 20.40 10.28
CA THR A 239 -1.74 20.07 9.03
C THR A 239 -1.21 18.81 8.32
N ALA A 240 -0.09 18.26 8.80
CA ALA A 240 0.58 17.13 8.16
C ALA A 240 0.06 15.78 8.68
N PRO A 241 -0.32 14.84 7.81
CA PRO A 241 -0.58 13.46 8.19
C PRO A 241 0.70 12.79 8.69
N MET A 242 0.60 11.98 9.73
CA MET A 242 1.65 11.07 10.17
C MET A 242 1.10 9.66 10.22
N ILE A 243 1.64 8.79 9.38
CA ILE A 243 1.19 7.40 9.19
C ILE A 243 2.33 6.46 9.62
N GLY A 244 2.05 5.63 10.59
CA GLY A 244 3.04 4.79 11.26
C GLY A 244 3.49 5.37 12.61
N PRO A 245 4.44 4.67 13.30
CA PRO A 245 5.00 3.40 12.86
C PRO A 245 4.00 2.24 12.98
N THR A 246 4.27 1.19 12.21
CA THR A 246 3.73 -0.15 12.49
C THR A 246 4.68 -0.85 13.43
N PHE A 247 4.28 -0.99 14.67
CA PHE A 247 5.06 -1.67 15.69
C PHE A 247 4.80 -3.17 15.68
N LEU A 248 5.85 -3.96 15.55
CA LEU A 248 5.85 -5.42 15.65
C LEU A 248 6.70 -5.84 16.84
N PRO A 249 6.13 -6.43 17.89
CA PRO A 249 6.85 -6.76 19.12
C PRO A 249 8.11 -7.61 18.90
N GLY A 250 9.28 -7.06 19.23
CA GLY A 250 10.57 -7.71 19.05
C GLY A 250 11.15 -7.68 17.63
N HIS A 251 10.46 -7.04 16.67
CA HIS A 251 10.88 -7.03 15.27
C HIS A 251 11.00 -5.64 14.65
N SER A 252 10.43 -4.61 15.28
CA SER A 252 10.49 -3.24 14.77
C SER A 252 10.80 -2.23 15.86
N ALA A 253 11.17 -1.03 15.43
CA ALA A 253 11.28 0.15 16.30
C ALA A 253 9.91 0.55 16.85
N ASP A 254 9.90 1.09 18.06
CA ASP A 254 8.72 1.69 18.68
C ASP A 254 8.70 3.21 18.48
N TYR A 255 7.62 3.85 18.93
CA TYR A 255 7.43 5.30 18.76
C TYR A 255 8.54 6.11 19.45
N SER A 256 9.06 5.67 20.58
CA SER A 256 10.08 6.35 21.36
C SER A 256 11.43 6.45 20.61
N GLU A 257 11.68 5.56 19.66
CA GLU A 257 12.88 5.58 18.84
C GLU A 257 12.84 6.66 17.74
N PHE A 258 11.65 7.10 17.35
CA PHE A 258 11.47 8.20 16.40
C PHE A 258 11.52 9.57 17.08
N PHE A 259 10.83 9.71 18.22
CA PHE A 259 10.61 10.98 18.90
C PHE A 259 11.09 10.95 20.35
N LYS A 260 11.65 12.07 20.79
CA LYS A 260 11.79 12.33 22.22
C LYS A 260 10.43 12.79 22.74
N VAL A 261 9.72 11.91 23.42
CA VAL A 261 8.47 12.29 24.07
C VAL A 261 8.78 13.16 25.28
N ASN A 262 8.21 14.36 25.32
CA ASN A 262 8.36 15.27 26.44
C ASN A 262 7.21 15.01 27.43
N ALA A 263 7.58 14.77 28.69
CA ALA A 263 6.62 14.61 29.78
C ALA A 263 5.87 15.90 30.15
N GLN A 264 6.27 17.06 29.61
CA GLN A 264 5.56 18.30 29.89
C GLN A 264 4.17 18.27 29.23
N THR A 265 3.16 18.48 30.05
CA THR A 265 1.78 18.63 29.58
C THR A 265 1.59 20.04 29.04
N TYR A 266 1.32 20.18 27.77
CA TYR A 266 0.95 21.45 27.16
C TYR A 266 -0.59 21.57 27.18
N GLN A 267 -1.07 22.66 27.76
CA GLN A 267 -2.50 22.97 27.77
C GLN A 267 -2.80 23.87 26.56
N HIS A 268 -3.77 23.45 25.75
CA HIS A 268 -4.31 24.28 24.68
C HIS A 268 -5.15 25.40 25.30
N VAL A 269 -4.69 26.66 25.19
CA VAL A 269 -5.30 27.80 25.88
C VAL A 269 -6.30 28.54 25.00
N SER A 270 -6.09 28.58 23.68
CA SER A 270 -7.01 29.20 22.72
C SER A 270 -6.74 28.78 21.28
N GLY A 271 -7.69 29.06 20.38
CA GLY A 271 -7.62 28.76 18.96
C GLY A 271 -8.31 27.41 18.60
N VAL A 272 -8.51 27.19 17.32
CA VAL A 272 -9.12 25.98 16.77
C VAL A 272 -8.03 25.06 16.23
N SER A 273 -8.05 23.77 16.62
CA SER A 273 -7.14 22.78 16.04
C SER A 273 -7.42 22.60 14.56
N GLN A 274 -6.38 22.72 13.74
CA GLN A 274 -6.49 22.54 12.29
C GLN A 274 -6.79 21.08 11.97
N SER A 275 -7.83 20.86 11.16
CA SER A 275 -8.21 19.51 10.77
C SER A 275 -9.02 19.55 9.47
N LEU A 276 -8.68 18.68 8.54
CA LEU A 276 -9.37 18.57 7.25
C LEU A 276 -9.84 17.13 7.06
N GLY A 277 -11.14 16.93 6.80
CA GLY A 277 -11.75 15.59 6.72
C GLY A 277 -11.06 14.65 5.74
N VAL A 278 -10.70 15.15 4.56
CA VAL A 278 -9.99 14.34 3.55
C VAL A 278 -8.61 13.87 4.01
N VAL A 279 -7.91 14.65 4.86
CA VAL A 279 -6.63 14.25 5.45
C VAL A 279 -6.86 13.14 6.49
N MET A 280 -7.92 13.24 7.30
CA MET A 280 -8.29 12.19 8.24
C MET A 280 -8.61 10.88 7.51
N TYR A 281 -9.35 10.96 6.41
CA TYR A 281 -9.66 9.80 5.58
C TYR A 281 -8.40 9.20 4.94
N HIS A 282 -7.49 10.02 4.43
CA HIS A 282 -6.22 9.55 3.86
C HIS A 282 -5.41 8.74 4.89
N ILE A 283 -5.21 9.26 6.11
CA ILE A 283 -4.53 8.54 7.19
C ILE A 283 -5.26 7.23 7.50
N ALA A 284 -6.58 7.30 7.67
CA ALA A 284 -7.38 6.13 8.02
C ALA A 284 -7.35 5.05 6.94
N SER A 285 -7.33 5.42 5.66
CA SER A 285 -7.21 4.48 4.54
C SER A 285 -5.87 3.75 4.58
N GLU A 286 -4.75 4.47 4.75
CA GLU A 286 -3.41 3.89 4.78
C GLU A 286 -3.21 2.96 5.98
N ILE A 287 -3.61 3.36 7.19
CA ILE A 287 -3.50 2.49 8.37
C ILE A 287 -4.46 1.30 8.31
N SER A 288 -5.60 1.43 7.63
CA SER A 288 -6.52 0.31 7.40
C SER A 288 -5.97 -0.71 6.41
N LEU A 289 -5.31 -0.27 5.35
CA LEU A 289 -4.59 -1.15 4.42
C LEU A 289 -3.42 -1.86 5.12
N GLU A 290 -2.72 -1.16 5.99
CA GLU A 290 -1.64 -1.75 6.78
C GLU A 290 -2.17 -2.79 7.78
N ALA A 291 -3.30 -2.48 8.44
CA ALA A 291 -4.01 -3.41 9.32
C ALA A 291 -4.48 -4.66 8.54
N PHE A 292 -5.04 -4.48 7.35
CA PHE A 292 -5.41 -5.57 6.47
C PHE A 292 -4.21 -6.48 6.14
N ARG A 293 -3.07 -5.92 5.75
CA ARG A 293 -1.85 -6.69 5.46
C ARG A 293 -1.39 -7.48 6.68
N LEU A 294 -1.36 -6.85 7.84
CA LEU A 294 -0.92 -7.46 9.10
C LEU A 294 -1.86 -8.60 9.52
N LEU A 295 -3.17 -8.36 9.59
CA LEU A 295 -4.14 -9.35 10.03
C LEU A 295 -4.26 -10.55 9.09
N THR A 296 -4.10 -10.32 7.80
CA THR A 296 -4.23 -11.38 6.78
C THR A 296 -2.91 -12.07 6.46
N GLY A 297 -1.77 -11.43 6.73
CA GLY A 297 -0.45 -11.87 6.27
C GLY A 297 -0.30 -11.78 4.75
N LYS A 298 -1.05 -10.88 4.09
CA LYS A 298 -1.03 -10.70 2.63
C LYS A 298 -0.46 -9.33 2.26
N GLY A 299 0.54 -9.36 1.38
CA GLY A 299 1.29 -8.16 1.00
C GLY A 299 2.40 -7.81 1.99
N SER A 300 3.14 -6.74 1.69
CA SER A 300 4.24 -6.24 2.53
C SER A 300 3.76 -5.08 3.38
N LEU A 301 4.14 -5.06 4.64
CA LEU A 301 3.89 -3.93 5.54
C LEU A 301 4.71 -2.72 5.07
N LYS A 302 4.09 -1.54 5.07
CA LYS A 302 4.67 -0.32 4.49
C LYS A 302 5.34 0.57 5.55
N TYR A 303 4.83 0.54 6.78
CA TYR A 303 5.20 1.49 7.83
C TYR A 303 6.00 0.85 8.98
N VAL A 304 6.61 -0.31 8.75
CA VAL A 304 7.56 -0.91 9.70
C VAL A 304 8.87 -0.13 9.65
N ASP A 305 9.38 0.26 10.82
CA ASP A 305 10.60 1.07 10.97
C ASP A 305 10.59 2.41 10.21
N CYS A 306 9.40 2.93 9.93
CA CYS A 306 9.28 4.26 9.34
C CYS A 306 7.95 4.94 9.69
N ILE A 307 7.93 6.26 9.60
CA ILE A 307 6.73 7.08 9.65
C ILE A 307 6.70 7.90 8.35
N TYR A 308 5.59 7.78 7.63
CA TYR A 308 5.32 8.60 6.46
C TYR A 308 4.62 9.89 6.89
N THR A 309 5.03 11.00 6.31
CA THR A 309 4.37 12.30 6.45
C THR A 309 4.46 13.06 5.13
N GLU A 310 3.56 13.99 4.90
CA GLU A 310 3.56 14.82 3.70
C GLU A 310 3.00 16.22 3.97
N ASP A 311 3.45 17.16 3.19
CA ASP A 311 2.76 18.43 2.99
C ASP A 311 1.67 18.22 1.93
N VAL A 312 0.44 18.01 2.38
CA VAL A 312 -0.69 17.65 1.50
C VAL A 312 -1.06 18.77 0.50
N ILE A 313 -0.64 20.00 0.76
CA ILE A 313 -0.91 21.14 -0.13
C ILE A 313 0.09 21.19 -1.27
N ASN A 314 1.36 20.95 -0.98
CA ASN A 314 2.43 21.04 -1.96
C ASN A 314 2.90 19.67 -2.50
N GLY A 315 2.32 18.57 -1.99
CA GLY A 315 2.63 17.21 -2.41
C GLY A 315 4.07 16.77 -2.08
N LYS A 316 4.68 17.32 -1.03
CA LYS A 316 6.03 16.94 -0.60
C LYS A 316 5.97 15.85 0.44
N GLU A 317 6.43 14.69 0.06
CA GLU A 317 6.52 13.52 0.94
C GLU A 317 7.84 13.49 1.72
N MET A 318 7.77 13.01 2.95
CA MET A 318 8.93 12.76 3.81
C MET A 318 8.74 11.45 4.58
N ILE A 319 9.81 10.67 4.70
CA ILE A 319 9.84 9.45 5.50
C ILE A 319 10.81 9.66 6.67
N LEU A 320 10.31 9.48 7.88
CA LEU A 320 11.10 9.51 9.11
C LEU A 320 11.52 8.09 9.47
N TYR A 321 12.80 7.93 9.82
CA TYR A 321 13.36 6.65 10.27
C TYR A 321 13.77 6.75 11.75
N PRO A 322 13.80 5.61 12.48
CA PRO A 322 14.25 5.60 13.89
C PRO A 322 15.68 6.07 14.01
N LYS A 323 15.98 6.74 15.10
CA LYS A 323 17.33 7.38 15.34
C LYS A 323 18.47 6.38 15.36
N LYS A 324 18.20 5.11 15.72
CA LYS A 324 19.20 4.03 15.83
C LYS A 324 19.11 3.00 14.70
N SER A 325 18.38 3.29 13.61
CA SER A 325 18.17 2.30 12.56
C SER A 325 19.48 1.99 11.81
N LYS A 326 19.76 0.70 11.63
CA LYS A 326 20.87 0.22 10.78
C LYS A 326 20.71 0.65 9.31
N LEU A 327 19.48 0.98 8.88
CA LEU A 327 19.19 1.52 7.55
C LEU A 327 19.77 2.91 7.32
N ARG A 328 19.95 3.70 8.39
CA ARG A 328 20.57 5.02 8.29
C ARG A 328 22.07 4.94 7.95
N THR A 329 22.74 3.87 8.37
CA THR A 329 24.13 3.59 8.00
C THR A 329 24.27 3.24 6.51
N GLN A 330 23.31 2.51 5.94
CA GLN A 330 23.34 2.17 4.51
C GLN A 330 23.03 3.36 3.58
N GLU A 331 22.16 4.29 3.99
CA GLU A 331 21.90 5.51 3.20
C GLU A 331 22.97 6.58 3.37
N GLN A 332 23.63 6.64 4.54
CA GLN A 332 24.78 7.56 4.75
C GLN A 332 26.09 7.03 4.13
N GLU A 333 26.25 5.72 3.95
CA GLU A 333 27.41 5.16 3.24
C GLU A 333 27.30 5.29 1.70
N ARG A 334 26.09 5.49 1.17
CA ARG A 334 25.88 5.67 -0.28
C ARG A 334 26.54 6.93 -0.89
N PRO A 335 26.52 8.11 -0.25
CA PRO A 335 27.23 9.27 -0.81
C PRO A 335 28.75 9.03 -0.90
N VAL A 336 29.35 8.29 0.03
CA VAL A 336 30.78 7.96 -0.01
C VAL A 336 31.06 6.93 -1.12
N LEU A 337 30.21 5.89 -1.25
CA LEU A 337 30.32 4.92 -2.34
C LEU A 337 30.06 5.59 -3.70
N ASN A 338 29.07 6.47 -3.79
CA ASN A 338 28.81 7.25 -4.99
C ASN A 338 30.00 8.16 -5.32
N MET A 339 30.57 8.84 -4.34
CA MET A 339 31.75 9.70 -4.54
C MET A 339 32.98 8.90 -4.97
N ALA A 340 33.22 7.72 -4.40
CA ALA A 340 34.30 6.82 -4.82
C ALA A 340 34.11 6.32 -6.27
N VAL A 341 32.90 5.97 -6.66
CA VAL A 341 32.56 5.60 -8.04
C VAL A 341 32.78 6.78 -9.00
N TRP A 342 32.40 8.00 -8.59
CA TRP A 342 32.65 9.21 -9.39
C TRP A 342 34.12 9.52 -9.57
N ILE A 343 34.93 9.42 -8.51
CA ILE A 343 36.37 9.59 -8.55
C ILE A 343 37.01 8.54 -9.45
N LEU A 344 36.58 7.28 -9.38
CA LEU A 344 37.04 6.20 -10.23
C LEU A 344 36.69 6.45 -11.70
N MET A 345 35.47 6.87 -12.01
CA MET A 345 35.04 7.25 -13.37
C MET A 345 35.84 8.43 -13.89
N LEU A 346 36.10 9.45 -13.08
CA LEU A 346 36.92 10.60 -13.45
C LEU A 346 38.37 10.18 -13.77
N LEU A 347 38.95 9.30 -12.95
CA LEU A 347 40.30 8.76 -13.18
C LEU A 347 40.39 7.92 -14.46
N ILE A 348 39.35 7.13 -14.76
CA ILE A 348 39.28 6.33 -16.00
C ILE A 348 39.21 7.25 -17.22
N VAL A 349 38.38 8.30 -17.16
CA VAL A 349 38.28 9.31 -18.24
C VAL A 349 39.61 10.06 -18.41
N LEU A 350 40.23 10.45 -17.32
CA LEU A 350 41.51 11.16 -17.33
C LEU A 350 42.62 10.28 -17.91
N THR A 351 42.71 9.02 -17.54
CA THR A 351 43.67 8.07 -18.12
C THR A 351 43.41 7.82 -19.60
N ALA A 352 42.19 7.69 -20.05
CA ALA A 352 41.85 7.55 -21.47
C ALA A 352 42.28 8.77 -22.29
N VAL A 353 42.10 9.97 -21.72
CA VAL A 353 42.51 11.24 -22.35
C VAL A 353 44.03 11.39 -22.40
N LEU A 354 44.75 10.95 -21.39
CA LEU A 354 46.21 11.10 -21.30
C LEU A 354 46.96 10.04 -22.13
N THR A 355 46.46 8.82 -22.22
CA THR A 355 47.18 7.70 -22.84
C THR A 355 46.91 7.53 -24.33
N ASN A 356 45.89 8.16 -24.87
CA ASN A 356 45.48 8.04 -26.28
C ASN A 356 45.28 6.57 -26.74
N CYS A 357 44.94 5.69 -25.85
CA CYS A 357 44.86 4.25 -26.05
C CYS A 357 43.47 3.84 -26.53
N ILE A 358 43.30 3.43 -27.78
CA ILE A 358 42.04 3.04 -28.41
C ILE A 358 41.29 1.94 -27.62
N PRO A 359 41.91 0.88 -27.10
CA PRO A 359 41.23 -0.12 -26.28
C PRO A 359 40.62 0.43 -24.96
N VAL A 360 41.30 1.38 -24.31
CA VAL A 360 40.78 2.02 -23.06
C VAL A 360 39.58 2.91 -23.38
N MET A 361 39.58 3.55 -24.53
CA MET A 361 38.44 4.35 -25.04
C MET A 361 37.23 3.47 -25.32
N PHE A 362 37.45 2.29 -25.90
CA PHE A 362 36.37 1.33 -26.19
C PHE A 362 35.77 0.72 -24.89
N LEU A 363 36.61 0.43 -23.93
CA LEU A 363 36.17 -0.04 -22.60
C LEU A 363 35.33 1.01 -21.87
N ASN A 364 35.73 2.29 -21.95
CA ASN A 364 34.96 3.41 -21.39
C ASN A 364 33.59 3.55 -22.05
N TYR A 365 33.51 3.36 -23.36
CA TYR A 365 32.25 3.38 -24.10
C TYR A 365 31.31 2.27 -23.63
N ILE A 366 31.81 1.04 -23.42
CA ILE A 366 31.04 -0.08 -22.90
C ILE A 366 30.56 0.20 -21.46
N ILE A 367 31.40 0.78 -20.61
CA ILE A 367 31.04 1.15 -19.23
C ILE A 367 29.95 2.23 -19.22
N CYS A 368 30.03 3.22 -20.12
CA CYS A 368 29.00 4.25 -20.25
C CYS A 368 27.66 3.71 -20.77
N LEU A 369 27.70 2.74 -21.68
CA LEU A 369 26.48 2.07 -22.18
C LEU A 369 25.86 1.11 -21.16
N ALA A 370 26.67 0.45 -20.32
CA ALA A 370 26.21 -0.48 -19.30
C ALA A 370 25.74 0.22 -18.00
N SER A 371 26.21 1.45 -17.75
CA SER A 371 25.88 2.19 -16.53
C SER A 371 24.37 2.47 -16.34
N PRO A 372 23.56 2.83 -17.36
CA PRO A 372 22.12 2.98 -17.21
C PRO A 372 21.44 1.68 -16.82
N PHE A 373 21.89 0.53 -17.33
CA PHE A 373 21.31 -0.79 -17.04
C PHE A 373 21.62 -1.25 -15.61
N LEU A 374 22.79 -0.96 -15.11
CA LEU A 374 23.19 -1.22 -13.70
C LEU A 374 22.45 -0.31 -12.72
N ILE A 375 22.16 0.94 -13.11
CA ILE A 375 21.47 1.93 -12.30
C ILE A 375 19.95 1.69 -12.30
N TYR A 376 19.35 1.20 -13.39
CA TYR A 376 17.93 0.81 -13.46
C TYR A 376 17.56 -0.26 -12.44
N ARG A 377 18.49 -1.10 -12.05
CA ARG A 377 18.30 -2.13 -11.02
C ARG A 377 18.30 -1.57 -9.57
N THR A 378 18.65 -0.31 -9.36
CA THR A 378 18.76 0.35 -8.05
C THR A 378 17.89 1.61 -7.96
N ARG A 379 16.58 1.45 -7.61
CA ARG A 379 15.56 2.47 -7.21
C ARG A 379 15.54 3.85 -7.89
N GLU A 380 14.32 4.26 -8.28
CA GLU A 380 13.94 5.40 -9.15
C GLU A 380 14.60 6.78 -8.90
N LYS A 381 14.93 7.19 -7.68
CA LYS A 381 15.52 8.52 -7.41
C LYS A 381 16.98 8.64 -7.86
N THR A 382 17.73 7.56 -7.75
CA THR A 382 19.13 7.50 -8.23
C THR A 382 19.21 7.43 -9.76
N ALA A 383 18.20 6.86 -10.41
CA ALA A 383 18.15 6.79 -11.87
C ALA A 383 18.02 8.17 -12.52
N ARG A 384 17.17 9.06 -11.99
CA ARG A 384 17.01 10.43 -12.50
C ARG A 384 18.30 11.26 -12.36
N ALA A 385 18.98 11.20 -11.22
CA ALA A 385 20.25 11.92 -11.02
C ALA A 385 21.34 11.40 -11.96
N ALA A 386 21.40 10.08 -12.21
CA ALA A 386 22.36 9.49 -13.12
C ALA A 386 22.05 9.82 -14.59
N LEU A 387 20.77 9.84 -14.98
CA LEU A 387 20.35 10.24 -16.35
C LEU A 387 20.74 11.71 -16.63
N THR A 388 20.50 12.59 -15.66
CA THR A 388 20.87 14.02 -15.76
C THR A 388 22.38 14.18 -15.95
N ASN A 389 23.18 13.37 -15.26
CA ASN A 389 24.63 13.42 -15.36
C ASN A 389 25.15 12.85 -16.69
N ILE A 390 24.56 11.79 -17.22
CA ILE A 390 24.91 11.24 -18.55
C ILE A 390 24.63 12.29 -19.64
N ILE A 391 23.49 12.98 -19.57
CA ILE A 391 23.11 14.03 -20.51
C ILE A 391 24.09 15.21 -20.49
N VAL A 392 24.66 15.53 -19.32
CA VAL A 392 25.62 16.64 -19.18
C VAL A 392 27.05 16.23 -19.57
N PHE A 393 27.49 15.03 -19.20
CA PHE A 393 28.87 14.57 -19.45
C PHE A 393 29.12 14.04 -20.85
N PHE A 394 28.10 13.46 -21.51
CA PHE A 394 28.27 12.91 -22.85
C PHE A 394 28.63 13.97 -23.91
N PRO A 395 28.01 15.17 -23.95
CA PRO A 395 28.41 16.24 -24.86
C PRO A 395 29.81 16.78 -24.56
N VAL A 396 30.21 16.88 -23.28
CA VAL A 396 31.55 17.34 -22.89
C VAL A 396 32.61 16.33 -23.30
N TYR A 397 32.35 15.03 -23.11
CA TYR A 397 33.23 13.97 -23.57
C TYR A 397 33.34 13.93 -25.10
N ALA A 398 32.23 14.05 -25.79
CA ALA A 398 32.21 14.12 -27.28
C ALA A 398 32.99 15.35 -27.79
N ALA A 399 32.85 16.50 -27.15
CA ALA A 399 33.58 17.72 -27.52
C ALA A 399 35.12 17.60 -27.32
N VAL A 400 35.53 16.98 -26.17
CA VAL A 400 36.96 16.72 -25.91
C VAL A 400 37.56 15.74 -26.92
N MET A 401 36.78 14.76 -27.37
CA MET A 401 37.21 13.77 -28.38
C MET A 401 37.32 14.38 -29.78
N LEU A 402 36.40 15.29 -30.15
CA LEU A 402 36.45 16.06 -31.40
C LEU A 402 37.71 16.93 -31.53
N ILE A 403 38.18 17.49 -30.40
CA ILE A 403 39.39 18.32 -30.39
C ILE A 403 40.67 17.49 -30.56
N LYS A 404 40.70 16.22 -30.15
CA LYS A 404 41.89 15.36 -30.12
C LYS A 404 42.06 14.42 -31.34
N THR A 405 41.04 14.21 -32.15
CA THR A 405 41.13 13.29 -33.31
C THR A 405 40.85 13.98 -34.64
N PRO A 406 41.88 14.30 -35.42
CA PRO A 406 41.73 14.95 -36.74
C PRO A 406 41.07 14.08 -37.80
N LEU A 407 40.67 12.85 -37.50
CA LEU A 407 40.25 11.82 -38.46
C LEU A 407 38.75 11.50 -38.49
N PHE A 408 37.92 12.17 -37.70
CA PHE A 408 36.47 11.97 -37.75
C PHE A 408 35.78 13.12 -38.46
N HIS A 409 35.24 12.86 -39.66
CA HIS A 409 34.35 13.80 -40.34
C HIS A 409 33.13 14.12 -39.48
N ALA A 410 32.83 15.40 -39.33
CA ALA A 410 31.75 15.94 -38.48
C ALA A 410 30.34 15.37 -38.74
N HIS A 411 30.09 14.78 -39.89
CA HIS A 411 28.81 14.17 -40.26
C HIS A 411 28.45 12.90 -39.45
N GLY A 412 29.40 12.01 -39.17
CA GLY A 412 29.12 10.77 -38.47
C GLY A 412 28.77 10.95 -36.96
N LEU A 413 29.27 12.02 -36.33
CA LEU A 413 29.00 12.29 -34.93
C LEU A 413 27.66 12.97 -34.68
N LEU A 414 27.18 13.77 -35.60
CA LEU A 414 25.85 14.37 -35.56
C LEU A 414 24.73 13.30 -35.73
N GLU A 415 24.94 12.28 -36.53
CA GLU A 415 24.00 11.15 -36.65
C GLU A 415 23.96 10.30 -35.40
N ILE A 416 25.08 10.03 -34.74
CA ILE A 416 25.13 9.28 -33.49
C ILE A 416 24.45 10.05 -32.34
N CYS A 417 24.63 11.38 -32.29
CA CYS A 417 23.95 12.21 -31.31
C CYS A 417 22.43 12.32 -31.57
N SER A 418 22.00 12.35 -32.86
CA SER A 418 20.57 12.41 -33.19
C SER A 418 19.84 11.10 -32.89
N VAL A 419 20.48 9.95 -33.08
CA VAL A 419 19.93 8.64 -32.73
C VAL A 419 19.84 8.48 -31.19
N GLY A 420 20.82 9.00 -30.43
CA GLY A 420 20.77 8.99 -28.98
C GLY A 420 19.63 9.84 -28.37
N ILE A 421 19.30 10.96 -29.01
CA ILE A 421 18.21 11.85 -28.58
C ILE A 421 16.82 11.28 -28.96
N SER A 422 16.69 10.61 -30.12
CA SER A 422 15.40 10.04 -30.58
C SER A 422 15.00 8.72 -29.85
N VAL A 423 15.88 8.11 -29.08
CA VAL A 423 15.59 6.92 -28.27
C VAL A 423 15.10 7.31 -26.86
N PHE A 424 15.24 8.60 -26.46
CA PHE A 424 14.91 9.08 -25.11
C PHE A 424 13.86 10.21 -25.11
N THR A 425 13.25 10.58 -26.22
CA THR A 425 12.01 11.34 -26.33
C THR A 425 10.84 10.43 -26.65
#